data_2c88b52791756f7a215cee4fe64e248d
#
_entry.id   2c88b52791756f7a215cee4fe64e248d
#
_cell.length_a   1.000
_cell.length_b   1.000
_cell.length_c   1.000
_cell.angle_alpha   90.00
_cell.angle_beta   90.00
_cell.angle_gamma   90.00
#
_symmetry.space_group_name_H-M   'P 1'
#
loop_
_entity.id
_entity.type
_entity.pdbx_description
1 polymer ?
#
loop_
_entity_poly.entity_id
_entity_poly.type
_entity_poly.pdbx_seq_one_letter_code
_entity_poly.pdbx_strand_id
1 'polypeptide(L)'
;MKNGAAVFLAVFIALGLSWCGFVLAPIHQLGGVKQTTVLNSSELYPIGRPGDANSGLQVYRANGCAACHTEQVRQTGVACDVVLTGAGKNPEAVSNLVSTLKLDGLAKEVAEAMSDKITAAGGKAEIHIFATGPDIRRGWGMRQSVAEDYLYDYPVQLGSLRVGPDLSNIGMREPDLNWQLVHLYAPAAEAKGSTMPPFGYLFEVRKIGGAPAPDALVFPKGSGPPAGYEVVPKPEARELAAYLLSLRLNVPVYDAPFTP
;
A
#
# COMPACT_ATOMS: atom_id res chain seq x y z
N MET A 1 20.96 -45.16 -28.24
CA MET A 1 20.05 -44.37 -27.33
C MET A 1 18.87 -45.24 -26.89
N LYS A 2 19.13 -46.16 -25.89
CA LYS A 2 18.07 -47.09 -25.42
C LYS A 2 17.06 -46.51 -24.44
N ASN A 3 17.27 -45.27 -23.97
CA ASN A 3 16.42 -44.64 -22.91
C ASN A 3 15.65 -43.37 -23.37
N GLY A 4 15.50 -43.18 -24.70
CA GLY A 4 14.83 -41.96 -25.22
C GLY A 4 13.41 -41.76 -24.69
N ALA A 5 12.63 -42.83 -24.64
CA ALA A 5 11.28 -42.78 -24.11
C ALA A 5 11.22 -42.43 -22.62
N ALA A 6 12.15 -42.97 -21.81
CA ALA A 6 12.22 -42.69 -20.38
C ALA A 6 12.64 -41.23 -20.11
N VAL A 7 13.58 -40.68 -20.88
CA VAL A 7 13.99 -39.27 -20.78
C VAL A 7 12.81 -38.36 -21.21
N PHE A 8 12.12 -38.67 -22.29
CA PHE A 8 10.95 -37.94 -22.73
C PHE A 8 9.86 -37.91 -21.65
N LEU A 9 9.55 -39.07 -21.06
CA LEU A 9 8.53 -39.20 -20.02
C LEU A 9 8.95 -38.40 -18.75
N ALA A 10 10.22 -38.47 -18.36
CA ALA A 10 10.72 -37.74 -17.19
C ALA A 10 10.61 -36.20 -17.41
N VAL A 11 10.97 -35.70 -18.59
CA VAL A 11 10.83 -34.29 -18.94
C VAL A 11 9.36 -33.87 -18.99
N PHE A 12 8.51 -34.70 -19.58
CA PHE A 12 7.06 -34.42 -19.64
C PHE A 12 6.43 -34.35 -18.25
N ILE A 13 6.79 -35.28 -17.37
CA ILE A 13 6.33 -35.25 -15.97
C ILE A 13 6.83 -34.01 -15.25
N ALA A 14 8.12 -33.67 -15.38
CA ALA A 14 8.69 -32.48 -14.75
C ALA A 14 8.02 -31.19 -15.21
N LEU A 15 7.76 -31.05 -16.51
CA LEU A 15 7.04 -29.90 -17.06
C LEU A 15 5.58 -29.88 -16.59
N GLY A 16 4.90 -31.02 -16.57
CA GLY A 16 3.54 -31.15 -16.05
C GLY A 16 3.42 -30.78 -14.58
N LEU A 17 4.32 -31.27 -13.74
CA LEU A 17 4.36 -30.91 -12.31
C LEU A 17 4.67 -29.42 -12.11
N SER A 18 5.60 -28.89 -12.89
CA SER A 18 5.91 -27.45 -12.87
C SER A 18 4.68 -26.61 -13.27
N TRP A 19 3.98 -27.01 -14.33
CA TRP A 19 2.77 -26.31 -14.75
C TRP A 19 1.65 -26.40 -13.70
N CYS A 20 1.44 -27.57 -13.10
CA CYS A 20 0.48 -27.75 -12.02
C CYS A 20 0.82 -26.87 -10.82
N GLY A 21 2.09 -26.83 -10.40
CA GLY A 21 2.53 -26.05 -9.24
C GLY A 21 2.54 -24.54 -9.45
N PHE A 22 2.96 -24.07 -10.63
CA PHE A 22 3.14 -22.63 -10.88
C PHE A 22 1.97 -21.97 -11.62
N VAL A 23 1.09 -22.74 -12.23
CA VAL A 23 -0.07 -22.22 -12.97
C VAL A 23 -1.39 -22.65 -12.35
N LEU A 24 -1.64 -23.95 -12.27
CA LEU A 24 -2.95 -24.44 -11.80
C LEU A 24 -3.19 -24.18 -10.31
N ALA A 25 -2.18 -24.40 -9.46
CA ALA A 25 -2.35 -24.18 -8.03
C ALA A 25 -2.61 -22.69 -7.69
N PRO A 26 -1.87 -21.71 -8.21
CA PRO A 26 -2.20 -20.29 -8.04
C PRO A 26 -3.55 -19.90 -8.61
N ILE A 27 -3.93 -20.39 -9.79
CA ILE A 27 -5.27 -20.13 -10.36
C ILE A 27 -6.37 -20.66 -9.43
N HIS A 28 -6.19 -21.84 -8.88
CA HIS A 28 -7.18 -22.42 -7.96
C HIS A 28 -7.26 -21.67 -6.63
N GLN A 29 -6.11 -21.22 -6.11
CA GLN A 29 -6.04 -20.49 -4.85
C GLN A 29 -6.52 -19.03 -4.97
N LEU A 30 -6.15 -18.34 -6.03
CA LEU A 30 -6.41 -16.91 -6.21
C LEU A 30 -7.61 -16.61 -7.10
N GLY A 31 -8.01 -17.54 -7.98
CA GLY A 31 -9.15 -17.35 -8.90
C GLY A 31 -10.51 -17.30 -8.20
N GLY A 32 -10.57 -17.64 -6.91
CA GLY A 32 -11.76 -17.55 -6.06
C GLY A 32 -11.80 -16.30 -5.17
N VAL A 33 -10.80 -15.44 -5.23
CA VAL A 33 -10.74 -14.20 -4.42
C VAL A 33 -11.92 -13.31 -4.78
N LYS A 34 -12.60 -12.82 -3.75
CA LYS A 34 -13.77 -11.94 -3.85
C LYS A 34 -13.57 -10.76 -2.90
N GLN A 35 -14.44 -9.77 -3.01
CA GLN A 35 -14.49 -8.71 -2.01
C GLN A 35 -14.65 -9.31 -0.60
N THR A 36 -13.90 -8.80 0.34
CA THR A 36 -14.01 -9.10 1.77
C THR A 36 -14.73 -7.97 2.50
N THR A 37 -15.16 -8.20 3.73
CA THR A 37 -15.73 -7.16 4.58
C THR A 37 -14.62 -6.42 5.33
N VAL A 38 -14.75 -5.10 5.41
CA VAL A 38 -13.91 -4.27 6.28
C VAL A 38 -14.15 -4.66 7.73
N LEU A 39 -13.10 -4.80 8.53
CA LEU A 39 -13.23 -5.12 9.97
C LEU A 39 -14.12 -4.09 10.67
N ASN A 40 -15.02 -4.59 11.50
CA ASN A 40 -15.99 -3.79 12.26
C ASN A 40 -16.92 -2.91 11.40
N SER A 41 -17.11 -3.26 10.13
CA SER A 41 -18.00 -2.57 9.19
C SER A 41 -18.78 -3.59 8.35
N SER A 42 -19.84 -3.14 7.68
CA SER A 42 -20.55 -3.88 6.64
C SER A 42 -20.09 -3.54 5.23
N GLU A 43 -19.09 -2.67 5.11
CA GLU A 43 -18.56 -2.24 3.81
C GLU A 43 -17.74 -3.34 3.16
N LEU A 44 -17.83 -3.44 1.84
CA LEU A 44 -17.05 -4.38 1.03
C LEU A 44 -15.75 -3.74 0.56
N TYR A 45 -14.69 -4.51 0.56
CA TYR A 45 -13.36 -4.13 0.11
C TYR A 45 -12.81 -5.16 -0.90
N PRO A 46 -12.08 -4.75 -1.94
CA PRO A 46 -11.85 -3.37 -2.37
C PRO A 46 -13.07 -2.77 -3.08
N ILE A 47 -13.14 -1.44 -3.09
CA ILE A 47 -14.11 -0.72 -3.92
C ILE A 47 -13.54 -0.57 -5.32
N GLY A 48 -14.38 -0.71 -6.35
CA GLY A 48 -13.98 -0.49 -7.74
C GLY A 48 -13.47 0.94 -7.96
N ARG A 49 -12.37 1.07 -8.71
CA ARG A 49 -11.78 2.39 -9.00
C ARG A 49 -12.70 3.23 -9.91
N PRO A 50 -12.74 4.57 -9.74
CA PRO A 50 -13.38 5.48 -10.67
C PRO A 50 -12.82 5.36 -12.10
N GLY A 51 -13.59 5.78 -13.10
CA GLY A 51 -13.19 5.69 -14.52
C GLY A 51 -11.83 6.31 -14.81
N ASP A 52 -11.59 7.53 -14.30
CA ASP A 52 -10.31 8.23 -14.48
C ASP A 52 -9.13 7.46 -13.86
N ALA A 53 -9.31 6.83 -12.69
CA ALA A 53 -8.27 6.01 -12.09
C ALA A 53 -8.01 4.72 -12.89
N ASN A 54 -9.03 4.14 -13.53
CA ASN A 54 -8.83 3.00 -14.44
C ASN A 54 -8.06 3.40 -15.70
N SER A 55 -8.37 4.58 -16.29
CA SER A 55 -7.59 5.15 -17.39
C SER A 55 -6.15 5.43 -16.93
N GLY A 56 -5.99 5.98 -15.73
CA GLY A 56 -4.69 6.27 -15.12
C GLY A 56 -3.82 5.04 -14.91
N LEU A 57 -4.40 3.88 -14.60
CA LEU A 57 -3.68 2.60 -14.59
C LEU A 57 -3.04 2.29 -15.95
N GLN A 58 -3.72 2.59 -17.05
CA GLN A 58 -3.14 2.38 -18.39
C GLN A 58 -1.99 3.35 -18.64
N VAL A 59 -2.11 4.61 -18.21
CA VAL A 59 -1.02 5.61 -18.29
C VAL A 59 0.17 5.16 -17.42
N TYR A 60 -0.06 4.69 -16.21
CA TYR A 60 0.96 4.13 -15.30
C TYR A 60 1.75 3.00 -15.97
N ARG A 61 1.04 2.07 -16.58
CA ARG A 61 1.65 0.94 -17.32
C ARG A 61 2.45 1.40 -18.54
N ALA A 62 1.88 2.29 -19.36
CA ALA A 62 2.52 2.79 -20.56
C ALA A 62 3.83 3.54 -20.26
N ASN A 63 3.92 4.16 -19.08
CA ASN A 63 5.11 4.88 -18.62
C ASN A 63 6.11 3.99 -17.86
N GLY A 64 5.79 2.72 -17.62
CA GLY A 64 6.71 1.76 -16.99
C GLY A 64 7.00 2.05 -15.51
N CYS A 65 6.08 2.69 -14.79
CA CYS A 65 6.27 3.09 -13.39
C CYS A 65 6.62 1.90 -12.48
N ALA A 66 6.04 0.72 -12.75
CA ALA A 66 6.30 -0.53 -12.04
C ALA A 66 7.74 -1.05 -12.19
N ALA A 67 8.56 -0.49 -13.08
CA ALA A 67 9.98 -0.83 -13.18
C ALA A 67 10.81 -0.25 -12.01
N CYS A 68 10.35 0.87 -11.42
CA CYS A 68 11.06 1.57 -10.34
C CYS A 68 10.27 1.58 -9.02
N HIS A 69 8.96 1.39 -9.08
CA HIS A 69 8.06 1.37 -7.92
C HIS A 69 7.41 0.01 -7.75
N THR A 70 7.11 -0.35 -6.51
CA THR A 70 6.26 -1.50 -6.19
C THR A 70 4.91 -1.02 -5.68
N GLU A 71 3.90 -1.87 -5.81
CA GLU A 71 2.60 -1.75 -5.16
C GLU A 71 2.36 -3.02 -4.33
N GLN A 72 3.26 -3.27 -3.38
CA GLN A 72 3.21 -4.45 -2.51
C GLN A 72 3.87 -4.14 -1.17
N VAL A 73 3.07 -3.90 -0.15
CA VAL A 73 3.55 -3.71 1.22
C VAL A 73 3.88 -5.04 1.87
N ARG A 74 5.03 -5.10 2.54
CA ARG A 74 5.51 -6.28 3.26
C ARG A 74 5.55 -5.99 4.75
N GLN A 75 5.06 -6.93 5.56
CA GLN A 75 5.35 -6.96 6.98
C GLN A 75 6.50 -7.93 7.26
N THR A 76 7.25 -7.68 8.32
CA THR A 76 8.32 -8.58 8.77
C THR A 76 7.97 -9.31 10.06
N GLY A 77 6.87 -8.94 10.70
CA GLY A 77 6.39 -9.54 11.93
C GLY A 77 5.14 -8.84 12.44
N VAL A 78 4.76 -9.21 13.63
CA VAL A 78 3.68 -8.58 14.40
C VAL A 78 4.20 -8.13 15.75
N ALA A 79 3.58 -7.11 16.31
CA ALA A 79 3.73 -6.74 17.71
C ALA A 79 2.34 -6.62 18.34
N CYS A 80 2.30 -6.62 19.64
CA CYS A 80 1.07 -6.59 20.42
C CYS A 80 1.14 -5.47 21.44
N ASP A 81 0.04 -4.73 21.58
CA ASP A 81 -0.20 -3.83 22.70
C ASP A 81 -1.26 -4.43 23.60
N VAL A 82 -1.08 -4.31 24.91
CA VAL A 82 -2.07 -4.72 25.90
C VAL A 82 -2.80 -3.49 26.39
N VAL A 83 -4.06 -3.36 26.02
CA VAL A 83 -4.90 -2.21 26.34
C VAL A 83 -5.81 -2.57 27.51
N LEU A 84 -5.75 -1.79 28.59
CA LEU A 84 -6.65 -1.94 29.72
C LEU A 84 -8.05 -1.46 29.35
N THR A 85 -9.03 -2.37 29.34
CA THR A 85 -10.44 -2.05 29.03
C THR A 85 -11.32 -1.92 30.27
N GLY A 86 -10.79 -2.28 31.46
CA GLY A 86 -11.48 -2.09 32.74
C GLY A 86 -10.62 -2.42 33.96
N ALA A 87 -10.75 -1.64 34.98
CA ALA A 87 -10.01 -1.82 36.24
C ALA A 87 -10.66 -2.82 37.22
N GLY A 88 -11.83 -3.34 36.88
CA GLY A 88 -12.54 -4.37 37.66
C GLY A 88 -12.90 -3.93 39.09
N LYS A 89 -12.84 -4.90 40.03
CA LYS A 89 -13.24 -4.67 41.44
C LYS A 89 -12.16 -4.03 42.30
N ASN A 90 -10.92 -3.98 41.85
CA ASN A 90 -9.79 -3.42 42.59
C ASN A 90 -8.98 -2.45 41.73
N PRO A 91 -9.48 -1.24 41.46
CA PRO A 91 -8.85 -0.28 40.53
C PRO A 91 -7.42 0.12 40.93
N GLU A 92 -7.14 0.27 42.24
CA GLU A 92 -5.81 0.65 42.72
C GLU A 92 -4.76 -0.44 42.44
N ALA A 93 -5.08 -1.70 42.74
CA ALA A 93 -4.16 -2.79 42.47
C ALA A 93 -3.86 -2.94 40.97
N VAL A 94 -4.87 -2.81 40.09
CA VAL A 94 -4.71 -2.85 38.66
C VAL A 94 -3.89 -1.65 38.16
N SER A 95 -4.16 -0.44 38.63
CA SER A 95 -3.41 0.76 38.25
C SER A 95 -1.94 0.67 38.66
N ASN A 96 -1.65 0.23 39.89
CA ASN A 96 -0.29 0.02 40.35
C ASN A 96 0.44 -1.03 39.54
N LEU A 97 -0.21 -2.15 39.20
CA LEU A 97 0.36 -3.18 38.32
C LEU A 97 0.69 -2.63 36.94
N VAL A 98 -0.28 -1.99 36.28
CA VAL A 98 -0.14 -1.44 34.93
C VAL A 98 0.99 -0.42 34.85
N SER A 99 1.17 0.42 35.86
CA SER A 99 2.25 1.42 35.93
C SER A 99 3.66 0.81 35.96
N THR A 100 3.78 -0.47 36.30
CA THR A 100 5.07 -1.20 36.35
C THR A 100 5.34 -2.07 35.13
N LEU A 101 4.33 -2.24 34.24
CA LEU A 101 4.44 -3.11 33.11
C LEU A 101 4.72 -2.29 31.83
N LYS A 102 5.58 -2.85 30.96
CA LYS A 102 5.62 -2.42 29.56
C LYS A 102 4.49 -3.15 28.83
N LEU A 103 3.58 -2.40 28.22
CA LEU A 103 2.38 -2.96 27.57
C LEU A 103 2.36 -2.74 26.04
N ASP A 104 3.35 -2.04 25.48
CA ASP A 104 3.40 -1.67 24.07
C ASP A 104 4.53 -2.40 23.35
N GLY A 105 4.27 -2.78 22.11
CA GLY A 105 5.26 -3.37 21.19
C GLY A 105 5.81 -4.71 21.66
N LEU A 106 4.99 -5.55 22.26
CA LEU A 106 5.36 -6.83 22.84
C LEU A 106 5.33 -7.96 21.81
N ALA A 107 6.11 -9.01 22.05
CA ALA A 107 5.88 -10.30 21.43
C ALA A 107 4.55 -10.88 21.95
N LYS A 108 3.87 -11.70 21.14
CA LYS A 108 2.54 -12.23 21.44
C LYS A 108 2.48 -12.96 22.78
N GLU A 109 3.44 -13.84 23.04
CA GLU A 109 3.51 -14.63 24.28
C GLU A 109 3.70 -13.74 25.53
N VAL A 110 4.43 -12.62 25.35
CA VAL A 110 4.64 -11.64 26.43
C VAL A 110 3.36 -10.84 26.67
N ALA A 111 2.66 -10.43 25.61
CA ALA A 111 1.40 -9.73 25.71
C ALA A 111 0.32 -10.58 26.39
N GLU A 112 0.23 -11.86 26.05
CA GLU A 112 -0.67 -12.84 26.69
C GLU A 112 -0.36 -12.93 28.21
N ALA A 113 0.92 -13.11 28.57
CA ALA A 113 1.32 -13.15 29.98
C ALA A 113 1.03 -11.84 30.75
N MET A 114 1.11 -10.67 30.07
CA MET A 114 0.74 -9.38 30.69
C MET A 114 -0.77 -9.25 30.87
N SER A 115 -1.55 -9.66 29.86
CA SER A 115 -3.01 -9.71 29.94
C SER A 115 -3.49 -10.62 31.07
N ASP A 116 -2.88 -11.80 31.24
CA ASP A 116 -3.18 -12.72 32.32
C ASP A 116 -2.89 -12.12 33.71
N LYS A 117 -1.77 -11.42 33.87
CA LYS A 117 -1.44 -10.72 35.11
C LYS A 117 -2.48 -9.64 35.46
N ILE A 118 -2.91 -8.85 34.47
CA ILE A 118 -3.95 -7.84 34.67
C ILE A 118 -5.28 -8.50 35.06
N THR A 119 -5.63 -9.60 34.39
CA THR A 119 -6.85 -10.35 34.69
C THR A 119 -6.80 -10.98 36.08
N ALA A 120 -5.68 -11.54 36.50
CA ALA A 120 -5.47 -12.08 37.85
C ALA A 120 -5.58 -11.00 38.92
N ALA A 121 -5.19 -9.75 38.63
CA ALA A 121 -5.39 -8.60 39.53
C ALA A 121 -6.84 -8.09 39.53
N GLY A 122 -7.74 -8.69 38.73
CA GLY A 122 -9.16 -8.34 38.65
C GLY A 122 -9.50 -7.29 37.60
N GLY A 123 -8.53 -6.90 36.75
CA GLY A 123 -8.72 -6.02 35.60
C GLY A 123 -9.25 -6.75 34.36
N LYS A 124 -9.49 -5.99 33.30
CA LYS A 124 -9.79 -6.50 31.96
C LYS A 124 -8.81 -5.88 30.98
N ALA A 125 -8.23 -6.69 30.12
CA ALA A 125 -7.31 -6.24 29.10
C ALA A 125 -7.61 -6.91 27.75
N GLU A 126 -7.36 -6.18 26.67
CA GLU A 126 -7.45 -6.67 25.30
C GLU A 126 -6.08 -6.60 24.66
N ILE A 127 -5.76 -7.58 23.81
CA ILE A 127 -4.51 -7.62 23.07
C ILE A 127 -4.79 -7.13 21.65
N HIS A 128 -4.19 -5.99 21.30
CA HIS A 128 -4.24 -5.44 19.95
C HIS A 128 -2.99 -5.89 19.18
N ILE A 129 -3.20 -6.65 18.12
CA ILE A 129 -2.13 -7.16 17.25
C ILE A 129 -2.00 -6.22 16.06
N PHE A 130 -0.79 -5.75 15.78
CA PHE A 130 -0.51 -4.87 14.64
C PHE A 130 0.71 -5.32 13.84
N ALA A 131 0.72 -4.95 12.56
CA ALA A 131 1.80 -5.27 11.63
C ALA A 131 3.05 -4.45 11.96
N THR A 132 4.23 -5.06 11.81
CA THR A 132 5.51 -4.38 11.94
C THR A 132 6.39 -4.62 10.73
N GLY A 133 7.32 -3.70 10.50
CA GLY A 133 8.29 -3.83 9.41
C GLY A 133 8.73 -2.48 8.85
N PRO A 134 9.75 -2.49 7.99
CA PRO A 134 10.25 -1.25 7.37
C PRO A 134 9.19 -0.55 6.52
N ASP A 135 8.36 -1.29 5.77
CA ASP A 135 7.34 -0.73 4.89
C ASP A 135 6.24 -0.04 5.70
N ILE A 136 5.78 -0.69 6.79
CA ILE A 136 4.80 -0.14 7.72
C ILE A 136 5.33 1.15 8.35
N ARG A 137 6.57 1.13 8.89
CA ARG A 137 7.18 2.33 9.50
C ARG A 137 7.39 3.50 8.54
N ARG A 138 7.48 3.23 7.22
CA ARG A 138 7.57 4.26 6.18
C ARG A 138 6.19 4.78 5.74
N GLY A 139 5.10 4.25 6.29
CA GLY A 139 3.74 4.60 5.89
C GLY A 139 3.35 4.09 4.50
N TRP A 140 4.06 3.09 3.98
CA TRP A 140 3.74 2.52 2.65
C TRP A 140 2.44 1.72 2.66
N GLY A 141 1.96 1.34 3.83
CA GLY A 141 0.65 0.77 4.12
C GLY A 141 0.46 0.60 5.62
N MET A 142 -0.76 0.44 6.06
CA MET A 142 -1.11 0.20 7.47
C MET A 142 -1.21 -1.30 7.78
N ARG A 143 -1.04 -2.15 6.79
CA ARG A 143 -0.94 -3.61 6.84
C ARG A 143 -0.16 -4.12 5.65
N GLN A 144 0.16 -5.42 5.64
CA GLN A 144 0.68 -6.04 4.41
C GLN A 144 -0.40 -6.09 3.32
N SER A 145 0.06 -6.13 2.07
CA SER A 145 -0.84 -6.37 0.94
C SER A 145 -1.38 -7.79 0.97
N VAL A 146 -2.65 -7.93 0.63
CA VAL A 146 -3.39 -9.20 0.50
C VAL A 146 -3.91 -9.35 -0.93
N ALA A 147 -4.39 -10.52 -1.30
CA ALA A 147 -4.84 -10.81 -2.66
C ALA A 147 -6.03 -9.94 -3.09
N GLU A 148 -6.90 -9.60 -2.15
CA GLU A 148 -8.08 -8.74 -2.35
C GLU A 148 -7.73 -7.35 -2.83
N ASP A 149 -6.58 -6.79 -2.42
CA ASP A 149 -6.13 -5.45 -2.83
C ASP A 149 -6.05 -5.31 -4.36
N TYR A 150 -5.81 -6.42 -5.05
CA TYR A 150 -5.59 -6.48 -6.50
C TYR A 150 -6.78 -7.01 -7.30
N LEU A 151 -7.95 -7.19 -6.65
CA LEU A 151 -9.11 -7.81 -7.27
C LEU A 151 -9.55 -7.14 -8.58
N TYR A 152 -9.36 -5.82 -8.68
CA TYR A 152 -9.72 -5.04 -9.86
C TYR A 152 -8.52 -4.65 -10.73
N ASP A 153 -7.33 -5.20 -10.45
CA ASP A 153 -6.11 -4.91 -11.20
C ASP A 153 -5.84 -5.98 -12.24
N TYR A 154 -5.90 -5.61 -13.49
CA TYR A 154 -5.54 -6.51 -14.58
C TYR A 154 -4.70 -5.82 -15.64
N PRO A 155 -3.43 -6.22 -15.78
CA PRO A 155 -2.66 -7.07 -14.86
C PRO A 155 -2.27 -6.34 -13.57
N VAL A 156 -2.03 -7.10 -12.50
CA VAL A 156 -1.55 -6.59 -11.22
C VAL A 156 -0.20 -5.89 -11.38
N GLN A 157 -0.02 -4.74 -10.70
CA GLN A 157 1.17 -3.89 -10.80
C GLN A 157 2.11 -4.04 -9.59
N LEU A 158 2.49 -5.27 -9.23
CA LEU A 158 3.36 -5.51 -8.06
C LEU A 158 4.69 -4.77 -8.12
N GLY A 159 5.20 -4.55 -9.35
CA GLY A 159 6.54 -4.03 -9.55
C GLY A 159 7.65 -5.04 -9.24
N SER A 160 8.88 -4.72 -9.62
CA SER A 160 10.03 -5.61 -9.44
C SER A 160 11.15 -4.98 -8.62
N LEU A 161 11.32 -3.69 -8.69
CA LEU A 161 12.38 -2.93 -8.02
C LEU A 161 11.78 -1.79 -7.17
N ARG A 162 12.50 -1.43 -6.12
CA ARG A 162 12.21 -0.28 -5.25
C ARG A 162 13.30 0.76 -5.38
N VAL A 163 13.47 1.30 -6.58
CA VAL A 163 14.31 2.50 -6.82
C VAL A 163 13.64 3.71 -6.18
N GLY A 164 12.31 3.83 -6.38
CA GLY A 164 11.43 4.72 -5.64
C GLY A 164 10.70 4.01 -4.48
N PRO A 165 9.89 4.74 -3.70
CA PRO A 165 9.06 4.17 -2.63
C PRO A 165 7.97 3.25 -3.19
N ASP A 166 7.43 2.40 -2.32
CA ASP A 166 6.21 1.64 -2.62
C ASP A 166 5.01 2.59 -2.73
N LEU A 167 4.13 2.35 -3.70
CA LEU A 167 3.00 3.23 -4.02
C LEU A 167 1.65 2.73 -3.52
N SER A 168 1.57 1.55 -2.89
CA SER A 168 0.29 0.97 -2.42
C SER A 168 -0.55 1.92 -1.58
N ASN A 169 0.07 2.88 -0.88
CA ASN A 169 -0.60 3.83 0.00
C ASN A 169 -0.25 5.30 -0.34
N ILE A 170 0.14 5.59 -1.57
CA ILE A 170 0.56 6.94 -1.96
C ILE A 170 -0.58 7.94 -1.85
N GLY A 171 -1.81 7.54 -2.16
CA GLY A 171 -2.99 8.40 -2.06
C GLY A 171 -3.38 8.79 -0.63
N MET A 172 -2.81 8.12 0.40
CA MET A 172 -2.93 8.53 1.80
C MET A 172 -1.75 9.36 2.27
N ARG A 173 -0.53 9.02 1.80
CA ARG A 173 0.69 9.76 2.16
C ARG A 173 0.71 11.16 1.56
N GLU A 174 0.30 11.26 0.31
CA GLU A 174 0.32 12.50 -0.48
C GLU A 174 -1.06 12.67 -1.15
N PRO A 175 -2.09 13.07 -0.40
CA PRO A 175 -3.46 13.14 -0.89
C PRO A 175 -3.76 14.37 -1.77
N ASP A 176 -2.80 15.29 -1.91
CA ASP A 176 -2.97 16.52 -2.68
C ASP A 176 -2.75 16.25 -4.18
N LEU A 177 -3.75 16.57 -4.98
CA LEU A 177 -3.70 16.42 -6.43
C LEU A 177 -2.58 17.26 -7.06
N ASN A 178 -2.41 18.51 -6.60
CA ASN A 178 -1.38 19.38 -7.15
C ASN A 178 0.02 18.84 -6.83
N TRP A 179 0.23 18.31 -5.63
CA TRP A 179 1.48 17.64 -5.26
C TRP A 179 1.79 16.48 -6.21
N GLN A 180 0.81 15.61 -6.49
CA GLN A 180 0.98 14.48 -7.41
C GLN A 180 1.39 14.96 -8.82
N LEU A 181 0.71 15.98 -9.32
CA LEU A 181 0.97 16.53 -10.66
C LEU A 181 2.33 17.23 -10.74
N VAL A 182 2.69 18.05 -9.72
CA VAL A 182 4.01 18.70 -9.65
C VAL A 182 5.11 17.67 -9.54
N HIS A 183 4.92 16.60 -8.73
CA HIS A 183 5.88 15.52 -8.61
C HIS A 183 6.09 14.76 -9.93
N LEU A 184 5.05 14.55 -10.71
CA LEU A 184 5.17 13.96 -12.05
C LEU A 184 5.90 14.88 -13.03
N TYR A 185 5.65 16.20 -12.98
CA TYR A 185 6.28 17.16 -13.86
C TYR A 185 7.72 17.46 -13.49
N ALA A 186 7.99 17.70 -12.23
CA ALA A 186 9.29 18.10 -11.66
C ALA A 186 9.54 17.42 -10.31
N PRO A 187 9.89 16.12 -10.27
CA PRO A 187 9.95 15.33 -9.03
C PRO A 187 10.81 15.96 -7.93
N ALA A 188 11.93 16.57 -8.29
CA ALA A 188 12.85 17.22 -7.35
C ALA A 188 12.27 18.48 -6.70
N ALA A 189 11.19 19.06 -7.25
CA ALA A 189 10.51 20.22 -6.67
C ALA A 189 9.78 19.86 -5.38
N GLU A 190 9.17 18.67 -5.33
CA GLU A 190 8.44 18.14 -4.17
C GLU A 190 9.32 17.26 -3.29
N ALA A 191 10.13 16.39 -3.89
CA ALA A 191 11.00 15.46 -3.17
C ALA A 191 12.46 15.80 -3.45
N LYS A 192 13.08 16.60 -2.59
CA LYS A 192 14.48 17.02 -2.74
C LYS A 192 15.41 15.81 -2.86
N GLY A 193 16.20 15.78 -3.94
CA GLY A 193 17.12 14.68 -4.23
C GLY A 193 16.46 13.49 -4.94
N SER A 194 15.21 13.62 -5.40
CA SER A 194 14.55 12.62 -6.21
C SER A 194 15.33 12.32 -7.49
N THR A 195 15.51 11.05 -7.79
CA THR A 195 16.11 10.54 -9.04
C THR A 195 15.05 10.12 -10.05
N MET A 196 13.77 10.29 -9.72
CA MET A 196 12.67 10.01 -10.64
C MET A 196 12.78 10.92 -11.88
N PRO A 197 12.65 10.39 -13.11
CA PRO A 197 12.67 11.21 -14.30
C PRO A 197 11.40 12.08 -14.38
N PRO A 198 11.48 13.31 -14.91
CA PRO A 198 10.31 14.15 -15.14
C PRO A 198 9.49 13.63 -16.34
N PHE A 199 8.18 13.64 -16.21
CA PHE A 199 7.22 13.24 -17.26
C PHE A 199 6.63 14.49 -17.93
N GLY A 200 7.47 15.46 -18.28
CA GLY A 200 7.06 16.75 -18.85
C GLY A 200 6.17 16.67 -20.10
N TYR A 201 6.25 15.57 -20.85
CA TYR A 201 5.39 15.34 -22.04
C TYR A 201 3.91 15.09 -21.70
N LEU A 202 3.59 14.79 -20.44
CA LEU A 202 2.20 14.70 -19.94
C LEU A 202 1.61 16.09 -19.64
N PHE A 203 2.36 17.15 -19.87
CA PHE A 203 1.98 18.53 -19.53
C PHE A 203 2.17 19.44 -20.75
N GLU A 204 1.50 20.59 -20.69
CA GLU A 204 1.67 21.68 -21.62
C GLU A 204 2.26 22.90 -20.90
N VAL A 205 3.35 23.45 -21.43
CA VAL A 205 3.92 24.70 -20.95
C VAL A 205 3.51 25.79 -21.95
N ARG A 206 2.77 26.80 -21.48
CA ARG A 206 2.25 27.86 -22.33
C ARG A 206 2.34 29.24 -21.66
N LYS A 207 2.23 30.30 -22.46
CA LYS A 207 2.14 31.67 -21.95
C LYS A 207 0.78 31.90 -21.27
N ILE A 208 0.82 32.63 -20.16
CA ILE A 208 -0.40 33.07 -19.46
C ILE A 208 -1.10 34.12 -20.32
N GLY A 209 -2.34 33.86 -20.73
CA GLY A 209 -3.13 34.70 -21.60
C GLY A 209 -3.99 35.76 -20.87
N GLY A 210 -3.51 36.27 -19.73
CA GLY A 210 -4.26 37.22 -18.87
C GLY A 210 -4.22 36.77 -17.42
N ALA A 211 -5.00 35.74 -17.07
CA ALA A 211 -4.93 35.06 -15.77
C ALA A 211 -4.45 33.61 -15.97
N PRO A 212 -3.78 33.01 -14.97
CA PRO A 212 -3.45 31.59 -15.01
C PRO A 212 -4.70 30.72 -15.17
N ALA A 213 -4.55 29.59 -15.86
CA ALA A 213 -5.64 28.62 -16.00
C ALA A 213 -6.03 28.04 -14.61
N PRO A 214 -7.31 27.71 -14.40
CA PRO A 214 -7.77 27.18 -13.09
C PRO A 214 -7.09 25.85 -12.69
N ASP A 215 -6.58 25.12 -13.67
CA ASP A 215 -5.91 23.84 -13.52
C ASP A 215 -4.38 23.92 -13.73
N ALA A 216 -3.83 25.15 -13.81
CA ALA A 216 -2.39 25.35 -13.86
C ALA A 216 -1.74 24.88 -12.55
N LEU A 217 -0.58 24.22 -12.66
CA LEU A 217 0.18 23.72 -11.50
C LEU A 217 0.67 24.88 -10.63
N VAL A 218 0.52 24.69 -9.32
CA VAL A 218 1.07 25.59 -8.30
C VAL A 218 2.38 24.99 -7.80
N PHE A 219 3.50 25.63 -8.12
CA PHE A 219 4.83 25.12 -7.77
C PHE A 219 5.32 25.66 -6.42
N PRO A 220 6.16 24.88 -5.68
CA PRO A 220 6.97 25.42 -4.60
C PRO A 220 7.82 26.59 -5.09
N LYS A 221 8.14 27.52 -4.17
CA LYS A 221 8.90 28.72 -4.51
C LYS A 221 10.23 28.39 -5.19
N GLY A 222 10.43 28.94 -6.38
CA GLY A 222 11.66 28.77 -7.17
C GLY A 222 11.72 27.53 -8.05
N SER A 223 10.67 26.72 -8.12
CA SER A 223 10.63 25.47 -8.91
C SER A 223 9.71 25.54 -10.12
N GLY A 224 9.01 26.64 -10.31
CA GLY A 224 8.04 26.80 -11.40
C GLY A 224 8.64 27.17 -12.75
N PRO A 225 7.82 27.27 -13.80
CA PRO A 225 8.24 27.72 -15.11
C PRO A 225 8.72 29.18 -15.09
N PRO A 226 9.36 29.69 -16.17
CA PRO A 226 9.74 31.09 -16.28
C PRO A 226 8.53 32.03 -16.08
N ALA A 227 8.80 33.27 -15.61
CA ALA A 227 7.75 34.27 -15.41
C ALA A 227 6.92 34.48 -16.67
N GLY A 228 5.60 34.54 -16.54
CA GLY A 228 4.65 34.68 -17.64
C GLY A 228 4.26 33.36 -18.32
N TYR A 229 4.73 32.23 -17.82
CA TYR A 229 4.36 30.88 -18.28
C TYR A 229 3.63 30.11 -17.19
N GLU A 230 2.77 29.20 -17.62
CA GLU A 230 2.07 28.22 -16.76
C GLU A 230 2.30 26.81 -17.29
N VAL A 231 2.14 25.83 -16.39
CA VAL A 231 2.16 24.39 -16.73
C VAL A 231 0.78 23.83 -16.46
N VAL A 232 0.18 23.22 -17.48
CA VAL A 232 -1.17 22.67 -17.40
C VAL A 232 -1.10 21.16 -17.65
N PRO A 233 -1.76 20.33 -16.81
CA PRO A 233 -1.77 18.89 -17.01
C PRO A 233 -2.65 18.51 -18.21
N LYS A 234 -2.15 17.62 -19.07
CA LYS A 234 -2.95 16.95 -20.07
C LYS A 234 -3.91 15.92 -19.43
N PRO A 235 -4.91 15.41 -20.13
CA PRO A 235 -5.82 14.40 -19.61
C PRO A 235 -5.08 13.20 -18.97
N GLU A 236 -4.04 12.70 -19.63
CA GLU A 236 -3.25 11.56 -19.16
C GLU A 236 -2.56 11.82 -17.83
N ALA A 237 -2.09 13.05 -17.58
CA ALA A 237 -1.51 13.41 -16.28
C ALA A 237 -2.54 13.38 -15.15
N ARG A 238 -3.76 13.86 -15.43
CA ARG A 238 -4.88 13.86 -14.45
C ARG A 238 -5.35 12.44 -14.16
N GLU A 239 -5.49 11.62 -15.19
CA GLU A 239 -5.85 10.21 -15.06
C GLU A 239 -4.79 9.45 -14.23
N LEU A 240 -3.50 9.66 -14.52
CA LEU A 240 -2.41 9.07 -13.74
C LEU A 240 -2.46 9.53 -12.29
N ALA A 241 -2.66 10.81 -12.03
CA ALA A 241 -2.79 11.33 -10.68
C ALA A 241 -4.04 10.75 -9.97
N ALA A 242 -5.17 10.58 -10.67
CA ALA A 242 -6.35 9.92 -10.13
C ALA A 242 -6.07 8.45 -9.76
N TYR A 243 -5.29 7.73 -10.56
CA TYR A 243 -4.84 6.38 -10.22
C TYR A 243 -3.99 6.39 -8.95
N LEU A 244 -2.95 7.24 -8.87
CA LEU A 244 -2.08 7.32 -7.70
C LEU A 244 -2.86 7.68 -6.43
N LEU A 245 -3.81 8.62 -6.51
CA LEU A 245 -4.69 9.00 -5.40
C LEU A 245 -5.66 7.89 -4.98
N SER A 246 -5.95 6.93 -5.87
CA SER A 246 -6.78 5.77 -5.57
C SER A 246 -6.02 4.67 -4.82
N LEU A 247 -4.69 4.70 -4.82
CA LEU A 247 -3.84 3.73 -4.14
C LEU A 247 -3.80 4.01 -2.63
N ARG A 248 -4.69 3.33 -1.89
CA ARG A 248 -4.89 3.51 -0.44
C ARG A 248 -4.92 2.16 0.26
N LEU A 249 -3.88 1.85 1.01
CA LEU A 249 -3.76 0.63 1.81
C LEU A 249 -3.96 0.93 3.31
N ASN A 250 -5.11 1.54 3.62
CA ASN A 250 -5.49 2.01 4.95
C ASN A 250 -6.78 1.35 5.48
N VAL A 251 -7.25 0.29 4.82
CA VAL A 251 -8.48 -0.41 5.20
C VAL A 251 -8.12 -1.67 5.98
N PRO A 252 -8.64 -1.84 7.22
CA PRO A 252 -8.43 -3.06 7.99
C PRO A 252 -9.25 -4.22 7.40
N VAL A 253 -8.57 -5.35 7.15
CA VAL A 253 -9.18 -6.60 6.67
C VAL A 253 -8.80 -7.76 7.58
N TYR A 254 -9.56 -8.85 7.53
CA TYR A 254 -9.34 -9.99 8.41
C TYR A 254 -7.99 -10.69 8.15
N ASP A 255 -7.54 -10.69 6.90
CA ASP A 255 -6.37 -11.47 6.45
C ASP A 255 -5.01 -10.88 6.79
N ALA A 256 -4.98 -9.66 7.34
CA ALA A 256 -3.72 -9.01 7.73
C ALA A 256 -3.87 -8.14 8.98
N PRO A 257 -2.94 -8.26 9.96
CA PRO A 257 -2.87 -7.35 11.09
C PRO A 257 -2.76 -5.90 10.64
N PHE A 258 -3.55 -5.02 11.23
CA PHE A 258 -3.65 -3.62 10.88
C PHE A 258 -2.98 -2.74 11.93
N THR A 259 -2.22 -1.75 11.49
CA THR A 259 -1.55 -0.75 12.33
C THR A 259 -2.26 0.58 12.11
N PRO A 260 -3.06 1.06 13.07
CA PRO A 260 -3.83 2.30 12.95
C PRO A 260 -2.95 3.56 12.95
#